data_c3e299865b8a53196511c4a1f5e2a5ee
#
_entry.id   c3e299865b8a53196511c4a1f5e2a5ee
#
_cell.length_a   1.000
_cell.length_b   1.000
_cell.length_c   1.000
_cell.angle_alpha   90.00
_cell.angle_beta   90.00
_cell.angle_gamma   90.00
#
_symmetry.space_group_name_H-M   'P 1'
#
loop_
_entity.id
_entity.type
_entity.pdbx_description
1 polymer ?
#
loop_
_entity_poly.entity_id
_entity_poly.type
_entity_poly.pdbx_seq_one_letter_code
_entity_poly.pdbx_strand_id
1 'polypeptide(L)'
;MAKKEEKEQLTPQQEKMKALQAAMAKIEKDFGKGSIMKMGDEKIENVEVIPTGSIGLNAALGVGGYPKGRIIEIYGPESSGKTTLAIHAIAECQKQGGVAAFIDAEHAFDRFYAEKLGVDVSNLYMSQPDNGEQALEIADQLIRSSAVDILVVDSVAALTPKKEIEGDMGDSAVGLHARLMSQALRKLTGTIVKTKTTCIFINQLREKIGVMFGNPETTTGGNALKFYASVRLDIRKVTAIKNGDDVIGNQVRVKVVKNKVAPPFRKTEFEITFGEGISKVGEIVDLGVDFNIIKKSGSWFSYGDTKLAQGRDAVKDMLKDNPELCEELEAKIMQAISDKA
;
A
#
# COMPACT_ATOMS: atom_id res chain seq x y z
N MET A 1 -45.29 36.47 48.09
CA MET A 1 -45.50 36.26 46.65
C MET A 1 -44.43 35.28 46.17
N ALA A 2 -44.76 33.99 45.98
CA ALA A 2 -43.86 32.99 45.52
C ALA A 2 -43.88 32.97 43.98
N LYS A 3 -42.73 33.20 43.35
CA LYS A 3 -42.57 33.04 41.91
C LYS A 3 -42.63 31.50 41.58
N LYS A 4 -43.67 31.09 40.86
CA LYS A 4 -43.74 29.77 40.21
C LYS A 4 -42.65 29.75 39.13
N GLU A 5 -41.63 28.93 39.29
CA GLU A 5 -40.75 28.54 38.21
C GLU A 5 -41.53 27.67 37.21
N GLU A 6 -41.82 28.22 36.04
CA GLU A 6 -42.32 27.46 34.89
C GLU A 6 -41.19 26.51 34.44
N LYS A 7 -41.39 25.23 34.64
CA LYS A 7 -40.54 24.19 34.01
C LYS A 7 -40.84 24.23 32.50
N GLU A 8 -39.92 24.80 31.74
CA GLU A 8 -39.94 24.72 30.28
C GLU A 8 -40.04 23.26 29.86
N GLN A 9 -41.16 22.91 29.23
CA GLN A 9 -41.34 21.54 28.67
C GLN A 9 -40.44 21.41 27.44
N LEU A 10 -39.47 20.52 27.53
CA LEU A 10 -38.56 20.20 26.44
C LEU A 10 -39.36 19.66 25.23
N THR A 11 -38.98 20.10 24.05
CA THR A 11 -39.55 19.50 22.82
C THR A 11 -39.14 18.03 22.70
N PRO A 12 -39.93 17.17 22.02
CA PRO A 12 -39.58 15.75 21.84
C PRO A 12 -38.17 15.54 21.23
N GLN A 13 -37.69 16.49 20.46
CA GLN A 13 -36.34 16.48 19.87
C GLN A 13 -35.27 16.80 20.92
N GLN A 14 -35.53 17.72 21.82
CA GLN A 14 -34.63 18.05 22.95
C GLN A 14 -34.54 16.90 23.94
N GLU A 15 -35.63 16.19 24.20
CA GLU A 15 -35.63 14.99 25.06
C GLU A 15 -34.79 13.85 24.45
N LYS A 16 -34.91 13.61 23.11
CA LYS A 16 -34.08 12.65 22.42
C LYS A 16 -32.59 12.99 22.47
N MET A 17 -32.25 14.27 22.28
CA MET A 17 -30.85 14.73 22.36
C MET A 17 -30.29 14.59 23.77
N LYS A 18 -31.07 14.88 24.82
CA LYS A 18 -30.66 14.71 26.22
C LYS A 18 -30.42 13.23 26.55
N ALA A 19 -31.32 12.36 26.10
CA ALA A 19 -31.16 10.91 26.26
C ALA A 19 -29.89 10.37 25.54
N LEU A 20 -29.61 10.84 24.31
CA LEU A 20 -28.42 10.49 23.56
C LEU A 20 -27.14 10.96 24.28
N GLN A 21 -27.11 12.20 24.78
CA GLN A 21 -25.97 12.73 25.54
C GLN A 21 -25.70 11.91 26.81
N ALA A 22 -26.76 11.51 27.53
CA ALA A 22 -26.62 10.66 28.70
C ALA A 22 -26.07 9.27 28.35
N ALA A 23 -26.51 8.68 27.22
CA ALA A 23 -25.98 7.42 26.71
C ALA A 23 -24.51 7.52 26.29
N MET A 24 -24.12 8.60 25.60
CA MET A 24 -22.74 8.88 25.23
C MET A 24 -21.83 9.00 26.46
N ALA A 25 -22.24 9.77 27.46
CA ALA A 25 -21.49 9.92 28.70
C ALA A 25 -21.32 8.58 29.46
N LYS A 26 -22.34 7.72 29.44
CA LYS A 26 -22.25 6.38 30.00
C LYS A 26 -21.27 5.50 29.23
N ILE A 27 -21.32 5.50 27.89
CA ILE A 27 -20.40 4.76 27.02
C ILE A 27 -18.95 5.20 27.28
N GLU A 28 -18.69 6.50 27.35
CA GLU A 28 -17.35 7.02 27.64
C GLU A 28 -16.84 6.65 29.02
N LYS A 29 -17.75 6.60 30.02
CA LYS A 29 -17.42 6.15 31.37
C LYS A 29 -17.06 4.64 31.42
N ASP A 30 -17.82 3.82 30.69
CA ASP A 30 -17.70 2.36 30.73
C ASP A 30 -16.55 1.85 29.83
N PHE A 31 -16.26 2.52 28.71
CA PHE A 31 -15.32 2.09 27.68
C PHE A 31 -14.15 3.06 27.43
N GLY A 32 -14.11 4.21 28.09
CA GLY A 32 -13.08 5.26 27.96
C GLY A 32 -13.47 6.38 26.98
N LYS A 33 -12.78 7.51 27.10
CA LYS A 33 -12.97 8.66 26.20
C LYS A 33 -12.64 8.29 24.75
N GLY A 34 -13.46 8.75 23.80
CA GLY A 34 -13.30 8.45 22.38
C GLY A 34 -13.94 7.12 21.93
N SER A 35 -14.62 6.39 22.85
CA SER A 35 -15.37 5.17 22.49
C SER A 35 -16.57 5.43 21.59
N ILE A 36 -17.08 6.65 21.62
CA ILE A 36 -18.13 7.15 20.73
C ILE A 36 -17.81 8.59 20.37
N MET A 37 -18.01 8.95 19.11
CA MET A 37 -17.76 10.31 18.59
C MET A 37 -18.86 10.72 17.63
N LYS A 38 -19.07 12.03 17.50
CA LYS A 38 -19.94 12.60 16.48
C LYS A 38 -19.08 13.07 15.32
N MET A 39 -19.26 12.49 14.15
CA MET A 39 -18.40 12.73 12.97
C MET A 39 -18.30 14.20 12.53
N GLY A 40 -19.25 15.06 12.91
CA GLY A 40 -19.19 16.49 12.59
C GLY A 40 -18.34 17.34 13.54
N ASP A 41 -17.91 16.78 14.66
CA ASP A 41 -17.15 17.51 15.68
C ASP A 41 -15.62 17.33 15.51
N GLU A 42 -15.19 16.41 14.67
CA GLU A 42 -13.77 16.19 14.34
C GLU A 42 -13.33 16.99 13.12
N LYS A 43 -12.12 17.56 13.20
CA LYS A 43 -11.42 18.05 12.01
C LYS A 43 -11.19 16.87 11.09
N ILE A 44 -11.49 17.02 9.81
CA ILE A 44 -11.11 16.05 8.78
C ILE A 44 -9.57 15.95 8.82
N GLU A 45 -9.07 14.92 9.51
CA GLU A 45 -7.63 14.63 9.48
C GLU A 45 -7.29 14.06 8.11
N ASN A 46 -6.27 14.64 7.47
CA ASN A 46 -5.70 14.04 6.26
C ASN A 46 -5.16 12.66 6.59
N VAL A 47 -5.41 11.70 5.72
CA VAL A 47 -4.89 10.33 5.86
C VAL A 47 -3.36 10.36 5.80
N GLU A 48 -2.70 10.03 6.91
CA GLU A 48 -1.24 9.87 6.92
C GLU A 48 -0.85 8.71 6.00
N VAL A 49 0.22 8.89 5.22
CA VAL A 49 0.64 7.92 4.21
C VAL A 49 2.16 7.70 4.21
N ILE A 50 2.57 6.54 3.68
CA ILE A 50 3.92 6.25 3.25
C ILE A 50 3.94 6.30 1.72
N PRO A 51 4.77 7.12 1.07
CA PRO A 51 4.87 7.15 -0.39
C PRO A 51 5.23 5.77 -0.95
N THR A 52 4.79 5.50 -2.17
CA THR A 52 5.02 4.18 -2.80
C THR A 52 6.36 4.07 -3.54
N GLY A 53 7.05 5.21 -3.74
CA GLY A 53 8.20 5.31 -4.62
C GLY A 53 7.83 5.59 -6.08
N SER A 54 6.54 5.53 -6.44
CA SER A 54 6.00 5.85 -7.77
C SER A 54 5.05 7.03 -7.68
N ILE A 55 5.28 8.08 -8.48
CA ILE A 55 4.43 9.28 -8.56
C ILE A 55 3.03 8.89 -9.05
N GLY A 56 2.97 8.07 -10.08
CA GLY A 56 1.72 7.61 -10.67
C GLY A 56 0.91 6.73 -9.73
N LEU A 57 1.56 5.86 -8.93
CA LEU A 57 0.86 5.03 -7.97
C LEU A 57 0.36 5.84 -6.77
N ASN A 58 1.14 6.82 -6.30
CA ASN A 58 0.70 7.77 -5.27
C ASN A 58 -0.58 8.50 -5.70
N ALA A 59 -0.63 8.97 -6.95
CA ALA A 59 -1.82 9.59 -7.53
C ALA A 59 -2.99 8.62 -7.69
N ALA A 60 -2.73 7.39 -8.13
CA ALA A 60 -3.76 6.36 -8.30
C ALA A 60 -4.41 5.94 -6.97
N LEU A 61 -3.65 5.96 -5.88
CA LEU A 61 -4.14 5.71 -4.52
C LEU A 61 -5.05 6.83 -3.99
N GLY A 62 -4.94 8.04 -4.55
CA GLY A 62 -5.81 9.18 -4.26
C GLY A 62 -5.54 9.89 -2.93
N VAL A 63 -4.64 9.35 -2.09
CA VAL A 63 -4.22 9.95 -0.81
C VAL A 63 -2.71 10.20 -0.76
N GLY A 64 -2.00 9.96 -1.87
CA GLY A 64 -0.57 10.25 -1.98
C GLY A 64 0.37 9.11 -1.54
N GLY A 65 -0.14 7.93 -1.20
CA GLY A 65 0.68 6.80 -0.79
C GLY A 65 -0.10 5.68 -0.12
N TYR A 66 0.60 4.76 0.51
CA TYR A 66 0.02 3.69 1.33
C TYR A 66 -0.51 4.28 2.64
N PRO A 67 -1.82 4.12 2.96
CA PRO A 67 -2.41 4.69 4.17
C PRO A 67 -1.84 4.04 5.43
N LYS A 68 -1.41 4.84 6.40
CA LYS A 68 -0.98 4.36 7.72
C LYS A 68 -2.14 3.73 8.49
N GLY A 69 -1.83 2.76 9.33
CA GLY A 69 -2.84 2.04 10.11
C GLY A 69 -3.76 1.14 9.29
N ARG A 70 -3.29 0.68 8.13
CA ARG A 70 -4.10 -0.13 7.20
C ARG A 70 -3.35 -1.35 6.70
N ILE A 71 -4.14 -2.36 6.35
CA ILE A 71 -3.67 -3.56 5.65
C ILE A 71 -3.77 -3.31 4.15
N ILE A 72 -2.66 -3.60 3.46
CA ILE A 72 -2.52 -3.49 2.01
C ILE A 72 -2.16 -4.87 1.46
N GLU A 73 -2.81 -5.29 0.40
CA GLU A 73 -2.44 -6.49 -0.35
C GLU A 73 -1.86 -6.08 -1.71
N ILE A 74 -0.64 -6.54 -2.01
CA ILE A 74 -0.02 -6.42 -3.33
C ILE A 74 0.03 -7.82 -3.93
N TYR A 75 -0.64 -8.05 -5.06
CA TYR A 75 -0.68 -9.35 -5.68
C TYR A 75 -0.53 -9.28 -7.19
N GLY A 76 -0.10 -10.36 -7.77
CA GLY A 76 0.13 -10.49 -9.22
C GLY A 76 0.89 -11.76 -9.56
N PRO A 77 1.14 -12.00 -10.86
CA PRO A 77 1.96 -13.09 -11.33
C PRO A 77 3.38 -13.05 -10.76
N GLU A 78 4.09 -14.14 -10.90
CA GLU A 78 5.52 -14.20 -10.59
C GLU A 78 6.30 -13.15 -11.40
N SER A 79 7.39 -12.63 -10.83
CA SER A 79 8.26 -11.63 -11.48
C SER A 79 7.55 -10.36 -11.98
N SER A 80 6.37 -10.01 -11.42
CA SER A 80 5.63 -8.80 -11.79
C SER A 80 6.09 -7.53 -11.07
N GLY A 81 6.99 -7.63 -10.06
CA GLY A 81 7.50 -6.48 -9.29
C GLY A 81 6.82 -6.26 -7.93
N LYS A 82 6.11 -7.26 -7.37
CA LYS A 82 5.45 -7.16 -6.06
C LYS A 82 6.40 -6.78 -4.94
N THR A 83 7.48 -7.57 -4.79
CA THR A 83 8.53 -7.34 -3.78
C THR A 83 9.23 -6.00 -4.02
N THR A 84 9.49 -5.62 -5.27
CA THR A 84 10.06 -4.30 -5.62
C THR A 84 9.22 -3.15 -5.10
N LEU A 85 7.88 -3.19 -5.28
CA LEU A 85 6.98 -2.17 -4.72
C LEU A 85 7.04 -2.09 -3.20
N ALA A 86 7.10 -3.24 -2.52
CA ALA A 86 7.18 -3.29 -1.07
C ALA A 86 8.54 -2.76 -0.55
N ILE A 87 9.65 -3.08 -1.23
CA ILE A 87 10.98 -2.58 -0.88
C ILE A 87 11.05 -1.06 -1.07
N HIS A 88 10.48 -0.50 -2.15
CA HIS A 88 10.37 0.95 -2.31
C HIS A 88 9.57 1.60 -1.19
N ALA A 89 8.46 0.98 -0.74
CA ALA A 89 7.69 1.49 0.40
C ALA A 89 8.52 1.52 1.70
N ILE A 90 9.38 0.52 1.92
CA ILE A 90 10.32 0.50 3.05
C ILE A 90 11.31 1.66 2.94
N ALA A 91 11.93 1.85 1.77
CA ALA A 91 12.88 2.94 1.54
C ALA A 91 12.22 4.32 1.78
N GLU A 92 11.01 4.53 1.28
CA GLU A 92 10.26 5.78 1.49
C GLU A 92 9.85 5.98 2.96
N CYS A 93 9.50 4.91 3.68
CA CYS A 93 9.23 4.96 5.12
C CYS A 93 10.48 5.39 5.90
N GLN A 94 11.64 4.78 5.62
CA GLN A 94 12.91 5.12 6.28
C GLN A 94 13.37 6.55 5.97
N LYS A 95 13.16 7.06 4.73
CA LYS A 95 13.41 8.47 4.38
C LYS A 95 12.58 9.45 5.21
N GLN A 96 11.39 9.05 5.65
CA GLN A 96 10.55 9.82 6.57
C GLN A 96 10.95 9.66 8.05
N GLY A 97 12.03 8.91 8.34
CA GLY A 97 12.47 8.60 9.70
C GLY A 97 11.67 7.46 10.36
N GLY A 98 10.87 6.72 9.59
CA GLY A 98 10.06 5.61 10.09
C GLY A 98 10.86 4.32 10.24
N VAL A 99 10.36 3.43 11.10
CA VAL A 99 10.93 2.11 11.38
C VAL A 99 10.26 1.05 10.51
N ALA A 100 11.07 0.25 9.82
CA ALA A 100 10.60 -0.78 8.91
C ALA A 100 10.95 -2.18 9.40
N ALA A 101 10.02 -3.13 9.19
CA ALA A 101 10.25 -4.54 9.44
C ALA A 101 9.81 -5.38 8.22
N PHE A 102 10.52 -6.49 8.00
CA PHE A 102 10.28 -7.41 6.89
C PHE A 102 10.22 -8.85 7.40
N ILE A 103 9.15 -9.55 7.11
CA ILE A 103 9.00 -10.98 7.38
C ILE A 103 9.17 -11.72 6.05
N ASP A 104 10.33 -12.35 5.90
CA ASP A 104 10.73 -13.11 4.71
C ASP A 104 10.36 -14.59 4.88
N ALA A 105 9.13 -14.92 4.54
CA ALA A 105 8.65 -16.30 4.61
C ALA A 105 9.09 -17.14 3.37
N GLU A 106 9.54 -16.51 2.31
CA GLU A 106 10.09 -17.20 1.12
C GLU A 106 11.60 -17.47 1.22
N HIS A 107 12.29 -16.88 2.23
CA HIS A 107 13.74 -16.95 2.39
C HIS A 107 14.52 -16.47 1.15
N ALA A 108 14.00 -15.43 0.49
CA ALA A 108 14.47 -14.95 -0.82
C ALA A 108 14.82 -13.46 -0.85
N PHE A 109 14.96 -12.81 0.33
CA PHE A 109 15.28 -11.39 0.40
C PHE A 109 16.69 -11.10 -0.09
N ASP A 110 16.80 -10.23 -1.11
CA ASP A 110 18.06 -9.76 -1.65
C ASP A 110 18.45 -8.42 -1.00
N ARG A 111 19.43 -8.50 -0.09
CA ARG A 111 19.98 -7.36 0.63
C ARG A 111 20.59 -6.32 -0.32
N PHE A 112 21.35 -6.77 -1.32
CA PHE A 112 22.05 -5.85 -2.23
C PHE A 112 21.07 -5.13 -3.15
N TYR A 113 20.02 -5.82 -3.57
CA TYR A 113 18.94 -5.20 -4.31
C TYR A 113 18.20 -4.16 -3.46
N ALA A 114 17.88 -4.47 -2.21
CA ALA A 114 17.23 -3.54 -1.30
C ALA A 114 18.07 -2.26 -1.05
N GLU A 115 19.39 -2.41 -0.85
CA GLU A 115 20.32 -1.28 -0.73
C GLU A 115 20.30 -0.38 -1.97
N LYS A 116 20.29 -0.97 -3.17
CA LYS A 116 20.19 -0.21 -4.44
C LYS A 116 18.88 0.54 -4.59
N LEU A 117 17.79 0.04 -4.03
CA LEU A 117 16.49 0.72 -4.01
C LEU A 117 16.40 1.80 -2.92
N GLY A 118 17.46 2.00 -2.14
CA GLY A 118 17.55 3.05 -1.14
C GLY A 118 17.13 2.62 0.27
N VAL A 119 17.03 1.32 0.54
CA VAL A 119 16.77 0.80 1.89
C VAL A 119 18.04 0.88 2.72
N ASP A 120 17.95 1.47 3.90
CA ASP A 120 18.97 1.32 4.94
C ASP A 120 18.80 -0.05 5.60
N VAL A 121 19.55 -1.04 5.08
CA VAL A 121 19.47 -2.43 5.57
C VAL A 121 20.03 -2.58 6.98
N SER A 122 20.85 -1.64 7.46
CA SER A 122 21.38 -1.66 8.82
C SER A 122 20.29 -1.34 9.84
N ASN A 123 19.25 -0.64 9.43
CA ASN A 123 18.09 -0.25 10.23
C ASN A 123 16.79 -0.98 9.79
N LEU A 124 16.90 -2.07 9.02
CA LEU A 124 15.77 -2.92 8.67
C LEU A 124 15.69 -4.12 9.61
N TYR A 125 14.58 -4.25 10.33
CA TYR A 125 14.31 -5.44 11.17
C TYR A 125 13.80 -6.57 10.30
N MET A 126 14.49 -7.71 10.28
CA MET A 126 14.14 -8.86 9.47
C MET A 126 13.88 -10.11 10.32
N SER A 127 12.88 -10.89 9.89
CA SER A 127 12.60 -12.22 10.44
C SER A 127 12.38 -13.22 9.32
N GLN A 128 12.92 -14.45 9.49
CA GLN A 128 12.72 -15.59 8.58
C GLN A 128 12.09 -16.74 9.38
N PRO A 129 10.77 -16.77 9.50
CA PRO A 129 10.04 -17.74 10.31
C PRO A 129 9.98 -19.11 9.67
N ASP A 130 9.90 -20.18 10.49
CA ASP A 130 9.83 -21.58 10.05
C ASP A 130 8.41 -21.98 9.58
N ASN A 131 7.37 -21.25 10.02
CA ASN A 131 5.97 -21.54 9.71
C ASN A 131 5.09 -20.29 9.77
N GLY A 132 3.87 -20.41 9.27
CA GLY A 132 2.93 -19.29 9.18
C GLY A 132 2.45 -18.77 10.54
N GLU A 133 2.28 -19.63 11.55
CA GLU A 133 1.91 -19.23 12.91
C GLU A 133 3.00 -18.36 13.53
N GLN A 134 4.27 -18.77 13.41
CA GLN A 134 5.41 -18.01 13.90
C GLN A 134 5.53 -16.66 13.19
N ALA A 135 5.38 -16.62 11.87
CA ALA A 135 5.41 -15.40 11.09
C ALA A 135 4.36 -14.38 11.58
N LEU A 136 3.12 -14.85 11.76
CA LEU A 136 2.00 -13.99 12.13
C LEU A 136 2.02 -13.58 13.62
N GLU A 137 2.60 -14.40 14.50
CA GLU A 137 2.82 -14.03 15.90
C GLU A 137 3.94 -12.98 16.02
N ILE A 138 5.04 -13.11 15.26
CA ILE A 138 6.08 -12.09 15.18
C ILE A 138 5.49 -10.78 14.65
N ALA A 139 4.67 -10.83 13.59
CA ALA A 139 3.95 -9.67 13.08
C ALA A 139 3.09 -8.99 14.16
N ASP A 140 2.30 -9.77 14.93
CA ASP A 140 1.47 -9.25 16.02
C ASP A 140 2.30 -8.55 17.10
N GLN A 141 3.42 -9.13 17.51
CA GLN A 141 4.32 -8.55 18.52
C GLN A 141 4.95 -7.24 18.03
N LEU A 142 5.46 -7.21 16.79
CA LEU A 142 6.03 -6.01 16.18
C LEU A 142 4.99 -4.88 16.09
N ILE A 143 3.78 -5.18 15.61
CA ILE A 143 2.69 -4.19 15.50
C ILE A 143 2.27 -3.69 16.89
N ARG A 144 2.14 -4.58 17.88
CA ARG A 144 1.77 -4.21 19.27
C ARG A 144 2.79 -3.32 19.95
N SER A 145 4.05 -3.40 19.57
CA SER A 145 5.10 -2.53 20.11
C SER A 145 4.86 -1.05 19.84
N SER A 146 4.04 -0.73 18.82
CA SER A 146 3.81 0.63 18.31
C SER A 146 5.06 1.35 17.80
N ALA A 147 6.16 0.62 17.62
CA ALA A 147 7.45 1.17 17.19
C ALA A 147 7.71 0.98 15.68
N VAL A 148 6.88 0.19 15.00
CA VAL A 148 7.05 -0.13 13.57
C VAL A 148 6.03 0.63 12.74
N ASP A 149 6.51 1.47 11.80
CA ASP A 149 5.67 2.23 10.88
C ASP A 149 5.20 1.41 9.68
N ILE A 150 6.08 0.54 9.16
CA ILE A 150 5.76 -0.36 8.05
C ILE A 150 6.23 -1.78 8.35
N LEU A 151 5.36 -2.74 8.12
CA LEU A 151 5.64 -4.17 8.17
C LEU A 151 5.29 -4.80 6.83
N VAL A 152 6.24 -5.52 6.22
CA VAL A 152 6.03 -6.29 4.99
C VAL A 152 6.08 -7.78 5.32
N VAL A 153 5.14 -8.55 4.76
CA VAL A 153 5.12 -10.02 4.81
C VAL A 153 5.22 -10.55 3.38
N ASP A 154 6.32 -11.17 3.05
CA ASP A 154 6.62 -11.75 1.72
C ASP A 154 6.88 -13.27 1.85
N SER A 155 5.99 -14.10 1.38
CA SER A 155 4.64 -13.84 0.89
C SER A 155 3.59 -14.66 1.65
N VAL A 156 2.32 -14.27 1.51
CA VAL A 156 1.19 -15.04 2.09
C VAL A 156 1.21 -16.50 1.63
N ALA A 157 1.63 -16.75 0.39
CA ALA A 157 1.71 -18.11 -0.16
C ALA A 157 2.68 -19.02 0.59
N ALA A 158 3.71 -18.45 1.20
CA ALA A 158 4.74 -19.18 1.96
C ALA A 158 4.40 -19.34 3.45
N LEU A 159 3.31 -18.75 3.95
CA LEU A 159 2.86 -18.91 5.33
C LEU A 159 2.24 -20.29 5.57
N THR A 160 3.05 -21.33 5.47
CA THR A 160 2.62 -22.72 5.64
C THR A 160 2.21 -22.97 7.10
N PRO A 161 1.01 -23.48 7.37
CA PRO A 161 0.60 -23.85 8.73
C PRO A 161 1.54 -24.91 9.32
N LYS A 162 1.88 -24.77 10.61
CA LYS A 162 2.76 -25.70 11.32
C LYS A 162 2.27 -27.16 11.22
N LYS A 163 0.95 -27.37 11.34
CA LYS A 163 0.35 -28.70 11.21
C LYS A 163 0.54 -29.32 9.82
N GLU A 164 0.65 -28.52 8.78
CA GLU A 164 0.94 -28.99 7.42
C GLU A 164 2.41 -29.41 7.29
N ILE A 165 3.34 -28.71 7.95
CA ILE A 165 4.76 -29.03 7.95
C ILE A 165 5.04 -30.31 8.77
N GLU A 166 4.35 -30.51 9.90
CA GLU A 166 4.51 -31.66 10.78
C GLU A 166 3.76 -32.90 10.31
N GLY A 167 2.87 -32.80 9.31
CA GLY A 167 2.13 -33.91 8.71
C GLY A 167 2.97 -34.73 7.74
N ASP A 168 2.48 -35.92 7.41
CA ASP A 168 3.10 -36.79 6.42
C ASP A 168 2.88 -36.26 4.99
N MET A 169 3.81 -36.57 4.09
CA MET A 169 3.68 -36.23 2.66
C MET A 169 2.41 -36.89 2.07
N GLY A 170 1.48 -36.07 1.60
CA GLY A 170 0.20 -36.49 1.05
C GLY A 170 -0.99 -36.31 1.98
N ASP A 171 -0.77 -35.86 3.21
CA ASP A 171 -1.85 -35.50 4.12
C ASP A 171 -2.68 -34.31 3.59
N SER A 172 -3.98 -34.35 3.83
CA SER A 172 -4.87 -33.29 3.40
C SER A 172 -4.82 -32.10 4.36
N ALA A 173 -4.28 -30.98 3.88
CA ALA A 173 -4.20 -29.72 4.61
C ALA A 173 -5.30 -28.70 4.21
N VAL A 174 -6.41 -29.17 3.62
CA VAL A 174 -7.46 -28.32 3.07
C VAL A 174 -7.98 -27.32 4.11
N GLY A 175 -7.89 -26.04 3.76
CA GLY A 175 -8.44 -24.94 4.55
C GLY A 175 -7.62 -24.49 5.76
N LEU A 176 -6.53 -25.18 6.12
CA LEU A 176 -5.68 -24.76 7.25
C LEU A 176 -5.11 -23.36 7.05
N HIS A 177 -4.53 -23.08 5.88
CA HIS A 177 -3.97 -21.78 5.53
C HIS A 177 -5.02 -20.67 5.57
N ALA A 178 -6.22 -20.89 5.00
CA ALA A 178 -7.30 -19.92 5.03
C ALA A 178 -7.80 -19.63 6.46
N ARG A 179 -7.81 -20.66 7.32
CA ARG A 179 -8.18 -20.53 8.75
C ARG A 179 -7.14 -19.71 9.50
N LEU A 180 -5.85 -20.00 9.30
CA LEU A 180 -4.73 -19.27 9.88
C LEU A 180 -4.80 -17.79 9.52
N MET A 181 -4.93 -17.45 8.23
CA MET A 181 -5.06 -16.07 7.78
C MET A 181 -6.30 -15.38 8.36
N SER A 182 -7.44 -16.05 8.40
CA SER A 182 -8.66 -15.49 8.98
C SER A 182 -8.53 -15.18 10.47
N GLN A 183 -7.84 -16.02 11.22
CA GLN A 183 -7.58 -15.82 12.65
C GLN A 183 -6.63 -14.66 12.87
N ALA A 184 -5.50 -14.63 12.14
CA ALA A 184 -4.49 -13.60 12.26
C ALA A 184 -5.05 -12.22 11.91
N LEU A 185 -5.72 -12.08 10.77
CA LEU A 185 -6.23 -10.78 10.32
C LEU A 185 -7.30 -10.21 11.26
N ARG A 186 -8.13 -11.05 11.90
CA ARG A 186 -9.06 -10.60 12.95
C ARG A 186 -8.33 -10.02 14.16
N LYS A 187 -7.20 -10.65 14.55
CA LYS A 187 -6.37 -10.20 15.68
C LYS A 187 -5.61 -8.91 15.34
N LEU A 188 -4.99 -8.86 14.15
CA LEU A 188 -4.10 -7.78 13.73
C LEU A 188 -4.83 -6.48 13.39
N THR A 189 -6.00 -6.55 12.73
CA THR A 189 -6.66 -5.35 12.18
C THR A 189 -6.91 -4.26 13.21
N GLY A 190 -7.41 -4.61 14.40
CA GLY A 190 -7.69 -3.63 15.45
C GLY A 190 -6.43 -2.99 16.03
N THR A 191 -5.34 -3.75 16.10
CA THR A 191 -4.04 -3.26 16.59
C THR A 191 -3.39 -2.35 15.55
N ILE A 192 -3.37 -2.75 14.28
CA ILE A 192 -2.83 -1.98 13.14
C ILE A 192 -3.40 -0.56 13.10
N VAL A 193 -4.72 -0.42 13.25
CA VAL A 193 -5.39 0.90 13.27
C VAL A 193 -4.89 1.75 14.44
N LYS A 194 -4.75 1.16 15.64
CA LYS A 194 -4.34 1.89 16.86
C LYS A 194 -2.88 2.32 16.82
N THR A 195 -2.01 1.47 16.28
CA THR A 195 -0.56 1.71 16.21
C THR A 195 -0.16 2.52 14.98
N LYS A 196 -1.09 2.76 14.06
CA LYS A 196 -0.85 3.40 12.75
C LYS A 196 0.20 2.68 11.89
N THR A 197 0.46 1.40 12.14
CA THR A 197 1.39 0.59 11.34
C THR A 197 0.80 0.32 9.96
N THR A 198 1.53 0.56 8.89
CA THR A 198 1.19 0.11 7.54
C THR A 198 1.61 -1.34 7.38
N CYS A 199 0.68 -2.24 7.11
CA CYS A 199 0.98 -3.66 6.96
C CYS A 199 0.75 -4.11 5.51
N ILE A 200 1.83 -4.45 4.79
CA ILE A 200 1.80 -4.91 3.40
C ILE A 200 1.93 -6.43 3.37
N PHE A 201 0.94 -7.10 2.80
CA PHE A 201 0.98 -8.52 2.47
C PHE A 201 1.21 -8.69 0.97
N ILE A 202 2.31 -9.32 0.60
CA ILE A 202 2.56 -9.75 -0.77
C ILE A 202 1.87 -11.09 -0.98
N ASN A 203 1.16 -11.24 -2.11
CA ASN A 203 0.41 -12.45 -2.38
C ASN A 203 0.63 -12.93 -3.82
N GLN A 204 0.48 -14.23 -4.03
CA GLN A 204 0.60 -14.87 -5.32
C GLN A 204 -0.78 -15.18 -5.90
N LEU A 205 -0.87 -15.19 -7.21
CA LEU A 205 -2.04 -15.67 -7.93
C LEU A 205 -1.98 -17.18 -8.11
N ARG A 206 -3.15 -17.80 -8.02
CA ARG A 206 -3.39 -19.20 -8.36
C ARG A 206 -4.61 -19.29 -9.26
N GLU A 207 -4.66 -20.29 -10.09
CA GLU A 207 -5.83 -20.56 -10.92
C GLU A 207 -6.73 -21.58 -10.25
N LYS A 208 -8.01 -21.30 -10.23
CA LYS A 208 -9.03 -22.27 -9.79
C LYS A 208 -9.30 -23.26 -10.90
N ILE A 209 -9.08 -24.54 -10.60
CA ILE A 209 -9.40 -25.63 -11.52
C ILE A 209 -10.92 -25.71 -11.71
N GLY A 210 -11.37 -25.88 -12.94
CA GLY A 210 -12.78 -26.10 -13.29
C GLY A 210 -13.66 -24.86 -13.44
N VAL A 211 -13.09 -23.65 -13.43
CA VAL A 211 -13.84 -22.41 -13.73
C VAL A 211 -13.92 -22.23 -15.25
N MET A 212 -15.07 -22.59 -15.85
CA MET A 212 -15.29 -22.43 -17.30
C MET A 212 -15.74 -21.02 -17.68
N PHE A 213 -16.32 -20.24 -16.76
CA PHE A 213 -16.81 -18.88 -16.97
C PHE A 213 -16.36 -17.94 -15.85
N GLY A 214 -16.01 -16.70 -16.19
CA GLY A 214 -15.53 -15.69 -15.26
C GLY A 214 -14.01 -15.71 -15.07
N ASN A 215 -13.50 -15.04 -14.02
CA ASN A 215 -12.07 -14.98 -13.76
C ASN A 215 -11.63 -16.17 -12.89
N PRO A 216 -10.79 -17.08 -13.39
CA PRO A 216 -10.27 -18.22 -12.62
C PRO A 216 -9.24 -17.82 -11.59
N GLU A 217 -8.62 -16.62 -11.70
CA GLU A 217 -7.54 -16.20 -10.83
C GLU A 217 -8.03 -15.95 -9.40
N THR A 218 -7.28 -16.40 -8.43
CA THR A 218 -7.51 -16.15 -7.01
C THR A 218 -6.18 -16.00 -6.28
N THR A 219 -6.19 -15.26 -5.17
CA THR A 219 -5.03 -15.13 -4.29
C THR A 219 -5.00 -16.26 -3.26
N THR A 220 -3.80 -16.61 -2.75
CA THR A 220 -3.62 -17.62 -1.70
C THR A 220 -4.14 -17.14 -0.35
N GLY A 221 -4.28 -18.04 0.64
CA GLY A 221 -4.73 -17.68 2.00
C GLY A 221 -6.24 -17.48 2.15
N GLY A 222 -7.04 -17.92 1.16
CA GLY A 222 -8.51 -17.82 1.19
C GLY A 222 -9.03 -16.40 0.92
N ASN A 223 -10.19 -16.07 1.48
CA ASN A 223 -10.86 -14.80 1.22
C ASN A 223 -10.61 -13.73 2.31
N ALA A 224 -10.00 -14.08 3.43
CA ALA A 224 -9.89 -13.17 4.57
C ALA A 224 -9.17 -11.86 4.20
N LEU A 225 -8.02 -11.95 3.54
CA LEU A 225 -7.24 -10.77 3.15
C LEU A 225 -8.01 -9.85 2.18
N LYS A 226 -8.83 -10.42 1.29
CA LYS A 226 -9.71 -9.64 0.38
C LYS A 226 -10.71 -8.76 1.15
N PHE A 227 -11.16 -9.21 2.32
CA PHE A 227 -12.09 -8.44 3.17
C PHE A 227 -11.36 -7.45 4.06
N TYR A 228 -10.27 -7.88 4.72
CA TYR A 228 -9.55 -7.07 5.70
C TYR A 228 -8.67 -5.98 5.07
N ALA A 229 -8.07 -6.22 3.90
CA ALA A 229 -7.29 -5.20 3.22
C ALA A 229 -8.11 -3.94 2.90
N SER A 230 -7.55 -2.78 3.25
CA SER A 230 -8.12 -1.48 2.88
C SER A 230 -7.76 -1.10 1.45
N VAL A 231 -6.59 -1.50 0.99
CA VAL A 231 -6.09 -1.30 -0.38
C VAL A 231 -5.67 -2.65 -0.94
N ARG A 232 -6.02 -2.91 -2.20
CA ARG A 232 -5.55 -4.07 -2.95
C ARG A 232 -5.04 -3.63 -4.30
N LEU A 233 -3.80 -4.04 -4.61
CA LEU A 233 -3.10 -3.69 -5.84
C LEU A 233 -2.85 -4.95 -6.66
N ASP A 234 -3.32 -4.93 -7.91
CA ASP A 234 -3.01 -5.94 -8.92
C ASP A 234 -1.87 -5.40 -9.80
N ILE A 235 -0.68 -5.99 -9.69
CA ILE A 235 0.48 -5.62 -10.49
C ILE A 235 0.75 -6.66 -11.56
N ARG A 236 0.92 -6.19 -12.81
CA ARG A 236 1.14 -7.05 -13.97
C ARG A 236 2.20 -6.48 -14.89
N LYS A 237 3.05 -7.35 -15.41
CA LYS A 237 3.94 -7.04 -16.53
C LYS A 237 3.12 -6.78 -17.79
N VAL A 238 3.40 -5.68 -18.47
CA VAL A 238 2.79 -5.30 -19.76
C VAL A 238 3.71 -5.71 -20.90
N THR A 239 4.97 -5.24 -20.86
CA THR A 239 5.97 -5.56 -21.86
C THR A 239 7.37 -5.56 -21.24
N ALA A 240 8.33 -6.23 -21.90
CA ALA A 240 9.72 -6.17 -21.53
C ALA A 240 10.37 -4.91 -22.11
N ILE A 241 11.25 -4.27 -21.33
CA ILE A 241 12.09 -3.17 -21.79
C ILE A 241 13.42 -3.79 -22.21
N LYS A 242 13.85 -3.45 -23.42
CA LYS A 242 15.07 -3.98 -24.01
C LYS A 242 16.07 -2.90 -24.33
N ASN A 243 17.34 -3.23 -24.19
CA ASN A 243 18.46 -2.47 -24.73
C ASN A 243 19.21 -3.40 -25.70
N GLY A 244 19.01 -3.19 -27.01
CA GLY A 244 19.41 -4.18 -28.02
C GLY A 244 18.64 -5.49 -27.82
N ASP A 245 19.36 -6.60 -27.67
CA ASP A 245 18.78 -7.94 -27.42
C ASP A 245 18.54 -8.21 -25.93
N ASP A 246 19.12 -7.45 -25.03
CA ASP A 246 19.06 -7.67 -23.59
C ASP A 246 17.79 -7.10 -22.99
N VAL A 247 17.10 -7.89 -22.15
CA VAL A 247 15.97 -7.42 -21.36
C VAL A 247 16.50 -6.76 -20.10
N ILE A 248 16.32 -5.43 -19.98
CA ILE A 248 16.83 -4.63 -18.87
C ILE A 248 15.78 -4.28 -17.83
N GLY A 249 14.51 -4.57 -18.10
CA GLY A 249 13.41 -4.24 -17.19
C GLY A 249 12.05 -4.63 -17.74
N ASN A 250 11.01 -4.20 -17.04
CA ASN A 250 9.63 -4.41 -17.43
C ASN A 250 8.81 -3.14 -17.29
N GLN A 251 7.99 -2.85 -18.29
CA GLN A 251 6.83 -1.97 -18.13
C GLN A 251 5.78 -2.74 -17.32
N VAL A 252 5.36 -2.19 -16.21
CA VAL A 252 4.33 -2.79 -15.35
C VAL A 252 3.10 -1.89 -15.26
N ARG A 253 1.96 -2.54 -15.08
CA ARG A 253 0.68 -1.88 -14.79
C ARG A 253 0.25 -2.25 -13.39
N VAL A 254 -0.08 -1.26 -12.57
CA VAL A 254 -0.68 -1.43 -11.25
C VAL A 254 -2.11 -0.91 -11.28
N LYS A 255 -3.06 -1.77 -10.92
CA LYS A 255 -4.48 -1.44 -10.78
C LYS A 255 -4.88 -1.45 -9.31
N VAL A 256 -5.49 -0.38 -8.85
CA VAL A 256 -6.07 -0.27 -7.51
C VAL A 256 -7.45 -0.94 -7.54
N VAL A 257 -7.53 -2.24 -7.22
CA VAL A 257 -8.77 -3.01 -7.35
C VAL A 257 -9.71 -2.85 -6.15
N LYS A 258 -9.17 -2.41 -5.02
CA LYS A 258 -9.92 -2.03 -3.82
C LYS A 258 -9.24 -0.86 -3.14
N ASN A 259 -10.04 0.10 -2.69
CA ASN A 259 -9.56 1.23 -1.91
C ASN A 259 -10.67 1.70 -0.97
N LYS A 260 -10.36 1.78 0.34
CA LYS A 260 -11.28 2.25 1.37
C LYS A 260 -11.02 3.72 1.78
N VAL A 261 -9.97 4.35 1.24
CA VAL A 261 -9.58 5.73 1.59
C VAL A 261 -9.76 6.72 0.45
N ALA A 262 -9.99 6.22 -0.78
CA ALA A 262 -10.28 7.01 -1.97
C ALA A 262 -11.03 6.16 -3.02
N PRO A 263 -11.55 6.75 -4.12
CA PRO A 263 -12.20 5.98 -5.18
C PRO A 263 -11.28 4.91 -5.79
N PRO A 264 -11.73 3.64 -5.89
CA PRO A 264 -10.95 2.55 -6.46
C PRO A 264 -10.92 2.58 -8.00
N PHE A 265 -10.26 1.55 -8.59
CA PHE A 265 -10.18 1.23 -10.02
C PHE A 265 -9.30 2.15 -10.86
N ARG A 266 -8.59 3.10 -10.25
CA ARG A 266 -7.53 3.83 -10.92
C ARG A 266 -6.37 2.88 -11.25
N LYS A 267 -5.64 3.19 -12.31
CA LYS A 267 -4.47 2.43 -12.76
C LYS A 267 -3.34 3.37 -13.10
N THR A 268 -2.13 2.87 -12.98
CA THR A 268 -0.91 3.55 -13.45
C THR A 268 0.02 2.54 -14.12
N GLU A 269 0.90 3.03 -14.96
CA GLU A 269 1.95 2.24 -15.60
C GLU A 269 3.28 2.94 -15.39
N PHE A 270 4.31 2.16 -15.11
CA PHE A 270 5.67 2.65 -14.96
C PHE A 270 6.70 1.55 -15.26
N GLU A 271 7.95 1.95 -15.41
CA GLU A 271 9.05 1.04 -15.65
C GLU A 271 9.67 0.55 -14.35
N ILE A 272 9.96 -0.74 -14.27
CA ILE A 272 10.86 -1.33 -13.26
C ILE A 272 12.10 -1.82 -14.01
N THR A 273 13.24 -1.17 -13.73
CA THR A 273 14.55 -1.57 -14.28
C THR A 273 15.21 -2.57 -13.35
N PHE A 274 15.78 -3.63 -13.89
CA PHE A 274 16.46 -4.66 -13.10
C PHE A 274 17.69 -4.06 -12.40
N GLY A 275 17.77 -4.27 -11.09
CA GLY A 275 18.84 -3.73 -10.25
C GLY A 275 18.68 -2.26 -9.85
N GLU A 276 17.73 -1.49 -10.43
CA GLU A 276 17.49 -0.07 -10.11
C GLU A 276 16.09 0.19 -9.53
N GLY A 277 15.13 -0.74 -9.78
CA GLY A 277 13.74 -0.59 -9.32
C GLY A 277 12.90 0.34 -10.18
N ILE A 278 11.98 1.09 -9.57
CA ILE A 278 11.06 2.00 -10.26
C ILE A 278 11.83 3.16 -10.89
N SER A 279 11.64 3.35 -12.20
CA SER A 279 12.28 4.44 -12.96
C SER A 279 11.56 5.76 -12.72
N LYS A 280 11.99 6.51 -11.70
CA LYS A 280 11.41 7.83 -11.37
C LYS A 280 11.50 8.81 -12.55
N VAL A 281 12.64 8.86 -13.22
CA VAL A 281 12.81 9.73 -14.41
C VAL A 281 11.89 9.30 -15.56
N GLY A 282 11.66 7.98 -15.72
CA GLY A 282 10.69 7.47 -16.70
C GLY A 282 9.28 7.96 -16.42
N GLU A 283 8.84 7.90 -15.16
CA GLU A 283 7.52 8.41 -14.75
C GLU A 283 7.41 9.93 -14.96
N ILE A 284 8.46 10.71 -14.67
CA ILE A 284 8.47 12.17 -14.89
C ILE A 284 8.28 12.49 -16.36
N VAL A 285 8.96 11.77 -17.27
CA VAL A 285 8.78 11.98 -18.72
C VAL A 285 7.35 11.64 -19.14
N ASP A 286 6.84 10.50 -18.75
CA ASP A 286 5.52 10.01 -19.17
C ASP A 286 4.40 10.90 -18.60
N LEU A 287 4.40 11.14 -17.29
CA LEU A 287 3.42 12.00 -16.63
C LEU A 287 3.57 13.47 -17.09
N GLY A 288 4.80 13.94 -17.32
CA GLY A 288 5.04 15.26 -17.86
C GLY A 288 4.37 15.48 -19.22
N VAL A 289 4.37 14.45 -20.08
CA VAL A 289 3.64 14.47 -21.35
C VAL A 289 2.13 14.37 -21.13
N ASP A 290 1.66 13.48 -20.26
CA ASP A 290 0.24 13.29 -19.99
C ASP A 290 -0.44 14.53 -19.41
N PHE A 291 0.29 15.30 -18.61
CA PHE A 291 -0.17 16.57 -18.04
C PHE A 291 0.17 17.80 -18.92
N ASN A 292 0.72 17.59 -20.12
CA ASN A 292 1.14 18.67 -21.04
C ASN A 292 2.19 19.64 -20.45
N ILE A 293 2.94 19.22 -19.44
CA ILE A 293 4.09 19.95 -18.87
C ILE A 293 5.28 19.80 -19.82
N ILE A 294 5.53 18.58 -20.29
CA ILE A 294 6.49 18.28 -21.35
C ILE A 294 5.71 18.17 -22.67
N LYS A 295 6.10 18.94 -23.66
CA LYS A 295 5.51 18.87 -25.01
C LYS A 295 6.26 17.84 -25.84
N LYS A 296 5.51 16.94 -26.47
CA LYS A 296 6.02 15.95 -27.42
C LYS A 296 5.58 16.30 -28.83
N SER A 297 6.52 16.51 -29.74
CA SER A 297 6.29 16.78 -31.15
C SER A 297 7.09 15.81 -31.99
N GLY A 298 6.43 14.77 -32.54
CA GLY A 298 7.07 13.63 -33.18
C GLY A 298 8.00 12.91 -32.19
N SER A 299 9.29 12.84 -32.49
CA SER A 299 10.29 12.25 -31.60
C SER A 299 10.95 13.26 -30.64
N TRP A 300 10.65 14.54 -30.76
CA TRP A 300 11.23 15.60 -29.94
C TRP A 300 10.41 15.91 -28.70
N PHE A 301 11.11 16.10 -27.59
CA PHE A 301 10.55 16.52 -26.32
C PHE A 301 11.05 17.92 -26.00
N SER A 302 10.19 18.77 -25.45
CA SER A 302 10.53 20.16 -25.04
C SER A 302 9.81 20.53 -23.75
N TYR A 303 10.42 21.41 -22.98
CA TYR A 303 9.88 21.99 -21.78
C TYR A 303 9.97 23.50 -21.85
N GLY A 304 8.85 24.21 -21.78
CA GLY A 304 8.77 25.63 -22.15
C GLY A 304 9.24 25.84 -23.58
N ASP A 305 10.23 26.72 -23.75
CA ASP A 305 10.85 27.02 -25.03
C ASP A 305 12.14 26.23 -25.28
N THR A 306 12.54 25.38 -24.30
CA THR A 306 13.79 24.62 -24.37
C THR A 306 13.53 23.22 -24.92
N LYS A 307 14.30 22.84 -25.96
CA LYS A 307 14.32 21.43 -26.42
C LYS A 307 15.11 20.59 -25.43
N LEU A 308 14.49 19.49 -24.96
CA LEU A 308 15.14 18.54 -24.06
C LEU A 308 16.02 17.56 -24.84
N ALA A 309 15.40 16.61 -25.53
CA ALA A 309 16.13 15.65 -26.37
C ALA A 309 15.20 15.03 -27.42
N GLN A 310 15.81 14.28 -28.34
CA GLN A 310 15.09 13.43 -29.30
C GLN A 310 15.02 11.99 -28.78
N GLY A 311 13.80 11.49 -28.60
CA GLY A 311 13.54 10.17 -28.04
C GLY A 311 13.39 10.17 -26.51
N ARG A 312 12.53 9.25 -26.01
CA ARG A 312 12.20 9.16 -24.60
C ARG A 312 13.41 8.79 -23.72
N ASP A 313 14.24 7.86 -24.19
CA ASP A 313 15.41 7.41 -23.41
C ASP A 313 16.47 8.51 -23.30
N ALA A 314 16.72 9.29 -24.36
CA ALA A 314 17.61 10.44 -24.30
C ALA A 314 17.10 11.53 -23.33
N VAL A 315 15.80 11.72 -23.20
CA VAL A 315 15.23 12.62 -22.17
C VAL A 315 15.46 12.06 -20.76
N LYS A 316 15.29 10.74 -20.56
CA LYS A 316 15.58 10.10 -19.27
C LYS A 316 17.03 10.28 -18.85
N ASP A 317 17.97 10.08 -19.79
CA ASP A 317 19.40 10.24 -19.50
C ASP A 317 19.72 11.70 -19.18
N MET A 318 19.19 12.65 -19.96
CA MET A 318 19.36 14.07 -19.67
C MET A 318 18.79 14.46 -18.28
N LEU A 319 17.65 13.90 -17.86
CA LEU A 319 17.07 14.16 -16.54
C LEU A 319 17.90 13.53 -15.41
N LYS A 320 18.53 12.36 -15.64
CA LYS A 320 19.47 11.76 -14.68
C LYS A 320 20.66 12.68 -14.41
N ASP A 321 21.16 13.35 -15.47
CA ASP A 321 22.29 14.28 -15.40
C ASP A 321 21.89 15.68 -14.89
N ASN A 322 20.58 15.97 -14.77
CA ASN A 322 20.07 17.28 -14.36
C ASN A 322 19.02 17.14 -13.22
N PRO A 323 19.47 16.93 -11.97
CA PRO A 323 18.58 16.75 -10.83
C PRO A 323 17.65 17.94 -10.56
N GLU A 324 18.13 19.16 -10.76
CA GLU A 324 17.32 20.39 -10.53
C GLU A 324 16.10 20.44 -11.45
N LEU A 325 16.29 20.13 -12.74
CA LEU A 325 15.18 20.06 -13.69
C LEU A 325 14.24 18.91 -13.38
N CYS A 326 14.79 17.78 -12.92
CA CYS A 326 14.00 16.61 -12.50
C CYS A 326 13.06 16.97 -11.34
N GLU A 327 13.56 17.67 -10.31
CA GLU A 327 12.79 18.14 -9.16
C GLU A 327 11.74 19.18 -9.56
N GLU A 328 12.08 20.12 -10.46
CA GLU A 328 11.14 21.11 -10.95
C GLU A 328 9.97 20.46 -11.71
N LEU A 329 10.26 19.50 -12.59
CA LEU A 329 9.23 18.79 -13.34
C LEU A 329 8.36 17.94 -12.42
N GLU A 330 8.95 17.25 -11.45
CA GLU A 330 8.21 16.47 -10.42
C GLU A 330 7.24 17.38 -9.66
N ALA A 331 7.71 18.53 -9.16
CA ALA A 331 6.87 19.47 -8.43
C ALA A 331 5.67 19.94 -9.26
N LYS A 332 5.88 20.26 -10.55
CA LYS A 332 4.78 20.65 -11.46
C LYS A 332 3.80 19.51 -11.75
N ILE A 333 4.31 18.28 -11.89
CA ILE A 333 3.45 17.10 -12.06
C ILE A 333 2.60 16.87 -10.81
N MET A 334 3.21 16.95 -9.62
CA MET A 334 2.49 16.80 -8.35
C MET A 334 1.41 17.87 -8.19
N GLN A 335 1.69 19.13 -8.55
CA GLN A 335 0.69 20.20 -8.55
C GLN A 335 -0.46 19.88 -9.52
N ALA A 336 -0.16 19.48 -10.75
CA ALA A 336 -1.16 19.14 -11.75
C ALA A 336 -2.03 17.93 -11.34
N ILE A 337 -1.46 16.96 -10.60
CA ILE A 337 -2.21 15.85 -10.00
C ILE A 337 -3.17 16.37 -8.94
N SER A 338 -2.69 17.26 -8.05
CA SER A 338 -3.49 17.84 -6.97
C SER A 338 -4.67 18.67 -7.51
N ASP A 339 -4.45 19.43 -8.58
CA ASP A 339 -5.48 20.27 -9.21
C ASP A 339 -6.59 19.44 -9.91
N LYS A 340 -6.32 18.18 -10.23
CA LYS A 340 -7.29 17.25 -10.85
C LYS A 340 -7.99 16.32 -9.85
N ALA A 341 -7.53 16.26 -8.61
CA ALA A 341 -8.06 15.36 -7.57
C ALA A 341 -9.33 15.91 -6.93
#